data_41e969a07080bb326cf047384adff5d2
#
_entry.id   41e969a07080bb326cf047384adff5d2
#
_cell.length_a   1.000
_cell.length_b   1.000
_cell.length_c   1.000
_cell.angle_alpha   90.00
_cell.angle_beta   90.00
_cell.angle_gamma   90.00
#
_symmetry.space_group_name_H-M   'P 1'
#
loop_
_entity.id
_entity.type
_entity.pdbx_description
1 polymer ?
#
loop_
_entity_poly.entity_id
_entity_poly.type
_entity_poly.pdbx_seq_one_letter_code
_entity_poly.pdbx_strand_id
1 'polypeptide(L)'
;LKELQDNIFNIPNDSMLYHISRNHMSRWLCARAIFPVSAFLKHVTWQKLQDVDAHRQIIFDAIVQYRHMKNLGVVAVFDRMKFDKYAHFARIGEGSLGGKGRGLAFLDNIIKRHPEFNQYENATVQIPKTVVLCTDIFDEFMMSNNLYPIALSDASDEEILKHFLHAQLPDSLIADFFTFFEATKSPIAIRSSSLLEDAHYQPFAGIYSTYMIPYLEDKYQMLQMLACAIKGVYASVFYRDSKA
;
A
#
# COMPACT_ATOMS: atom_id res chain seq x y z
N LEU A 1 10.37 -12.44 -9.86
CA LEU A 1 10.96 -12.47 -8.51
C LEU A 1 9.90 -12.77 -7.45
N LYS A 2 8.71 -12.15 -7.53
CA LYS A 2 7.57 -12.45 -6.66
C LYS A 2 7.18 -13.92 -6.76
N GLU A 3 7.05 -14.44 -7.96
CA GLU A 3 6.70 -15.85 -8.20
C GLU A 3 7.69 -16.82 -7.54
N LEU A 4 9.01 -16.55 -7.64
CA LEU A 4 10.02 -17.32 -6.92
C LEU A 4 9.83 -17.21 -5.40
N GLN A 5 9.58 -16.02 -4.88
CA GLN A 5 9.34 -15.79 -3.46
C GLN A 5 8.14 -16.58 -2.95
N ASP A 6 7.02 -16.55 -3.69
CA ASP A 6 5.77 -17.20 -3.29
C ASP A 6 5.85 -18.73 -3.33
N ASN A 7 6.74 -19.28 -4.18
CA ASN A 7 6.84 -20.72 -4.40
C ASN A 7 8.12 -21.37 -3.86
N ILE A 8 9.03 -20.61 -3.25
CA ILE A 8 10.36 -21.12 -2.88
C ILE A 8 10.30 -22.31 -1.89
N PHE A 9 9.32 -22.28 -0.97
CA PHE A 9 9.12 -23.36 -0.01
C PHE A 9 8.44 -24.59 -0.60
N ASN A 10 7.85 -24.48 -1.79
CA ASN A 10 7.22 -25.58 -2.53
C ASN A 10 8.17 -26.28 -3.50
N ILE A 11 9.38 -25.76 -3.72
CA ILE A 11 10.37 -26.37 -4.60
C ILE A 11 10.87 -27.68 -3.97
N PRO A 12 10.91 -28.82 -4.70
CA PRO A 12 11.42 -30.07 -4.16
C PRO A 12 12.87 -29.95 -3.67
N ASN A 13 13.22 -30.68 -2.59
CA ASN A 13 14.54 -30.60 -1.96
C ASN A 13 15.69 -30.89 -2.93
N ASP A 14 15.57 -31.95 -3.73
CA ASP A 14 16.60 -32.35 -4.69
C ASP A 14 16.83 -31.26 -5.75
N SER A 15 15.77 -30.63 -6.23
CA SER A 15 15.83 -29.52 -7.16
C SER A 15 16.51 -28.30 -6.53
N MET A 16 16.13 -27.95 -5.29
CA MET A 16 16.73 -26.84 -4.56
C MET A 16 18.25 -27.06 -4.37
N LEU A 17 18.65 -28.21 -3.86
CA LEU A 17 20.07 -28.57 -3.67
C LEU A 17 20.85 -28.58 -4.97
N TYR A 18 20.26 -29.14 -6.05
CA TYR A 18 20.87 -29.13 -7.37
C TYR A 18 21.21 -27.74 -7.87
N HIS A 19 20.24 -26.80 -7.73
CA HIS A 19 20.43 -25.43 -8.21
C HIS A 19 21.36 -24.61 -7.32
N ILE A 20 21.32 -24.81 -6.01
CA ILE A 20 22.19 -24.12 -5.06
C ILE A 20 23.65 -24.57 -5.24
N SER A 21 23.90 -25.87 -5.28
CA SER A 21 25.29 -26.43 -5.40
C SER A 21 26.03 -25.96 -6.67
N ARG A 22 25.28 -25.58 -7.70
CA ARG A 22 25.80 -25.08 -8.98
C ARG A 22 25.74 -23.57 -9.13
N ASN A 23 25.31 -22.85 -8.06
CA ASN A 23 25.16 -21.41 -8.06
C ASN A 23 24.20 -20.88 -9.15
N HIS A 24 23.19 -21.68 -9.52
CA HIS A 24 22.25 -21.32 -10.56
C HIS A 24 21.35 -20.14 -10.14
N MET A 25 20.97 -20.04 -8.87
CA MET A 25 20.12 -18.94 -8.35
C MET A 25 20.80 -17.58 -8.52
N SER A 26 22.08 -17.48 -8.12
CA SER A 26 22.83 -16.24 -8.29
C SER A 26 23.00 -15.88 -9.78
N ARG A 27 23.32 -16.84 -10.66
CA ARG A 27 23.44 -16.61 -12.10
C ARG A 27 22.11 -16.16 -12.73
N TRP A 28 21.02 -16.81 -12.36
CA TRP A 28 19.69 -16.47 -12.84
C TRP A 28 19.27 -15.05 -12.43
N LEU A 29 19.55 -14.63 -11.20
CA LEU A 29 19.32 -13.28 -10.71
C LEU A 29 20.21 -12.25 -11.41
N CYS A 30 21.47 -12.58 -11.65
CA CYS A 30 22.41 -11.75 -12.38
C CYS A 30 21.94 -11.48 -13.82
N ALA A 31 21.48 -12.52 -14.53
CA ALA A 31 20.93 -12.39 -15.88
C ALA A 31 19.67 -11.52 -15.97
N ARG A 32 19.00 -11.27 -14.84
CA ARG A 32 17.84 -10.37 -14.71
C ARG A 32 18.18 -9.01 -14.11
N ALA A 33 19.47 -8.66 -14.06
CA ALA A 33 19.96 -7.42 -13.46
C ALA A 33 19.60 -7.21 -11.99
N ILE A 34 19.35 -8.30 -11.24
CA ILE A 34 19.08 -8.27 -9.79
C ILE A 34 20.42 -8.45 -9.06
N PHE A 35 21.36 -7.55 -9.33
CA PHE A 35 22.75 -7.66 -8.90
C PHE A 35 22.94 -7.72 -7.38
N PRO A 36 22.24 -6.96 -6.52
CA PRO A 36 22.46 -7.02 -5.08
C PRO A 36 22.17 -8.40 -4.49
N VAL A 37 21.04 -9.03 -4.87
CA VAL A 37 20.68 -10.37 -4.40
C VAL A 37 21.62 -11.41 -4.99
N SER A 38 21.95 -11.27 -6.29
CA SER A 38 22.91 -12.16 -6.95
C SER A 38 24.27 -12.16 -6.26
N ALA A 39 24.81 -10.98 -5.96
CA ALA A 39 26.08 -10.82 -5.26
C ALA A 39 26.03 -11.43 -3.85
N PHE A 40 24.99 -11.16 -3.09
CA PHE A 40 24.78 -11.74 -1.76
C PHE A 40 24.77 -13.26 -1.81
N LEU A 41 23.92 -13.87 -2.64
CA LEU A 41 23.79 -15.33 -2.73
C LEU A 41 25.07 -16.02 -3.25
N LYS A 42 25.87 -15.33 -4.05
CA LYS A 42 27.16 -15.85 -4.51
C LYS A 42 28.16 -16.09 -3.38
N HIS A 43 28.08 -15.28 -2.31
CA HIS A 43 29.00 -15.36 -1.17
C HIS A 43 28.47 -16.20 -0.01
N VAL A 44 27.26 -16.73 -0.08
CA VAL A 44 26.69 -17.61 0.95
C VAL A 44 27.43 -18.94 0.93
N THR A 45 27.90 -19.37 2.10
CA THR A 45 28.59 -20.68 2.27
C THR A 45 27.54 -21.76 2.50
N TRP A 46 26.91 -22.23 1.43
CA TRP A 46 25.79 -23.19 1.44
C TRP A 46 26.11 -24.50 2.16
N GLN A 47 27.38 -24.98 2.06
CA GLN A 47 27.82 -26.23 2.65
C GLN A 47 27.81 -26.24 4.19
N LYS A 48 27.78 -25.07 4.81
CA LYS A 48 27.67 -24.93 6.27
C LYS A 48 26.24 -25.07 6.79
N LEU A 49 25.26 -25.04 5.90
CA LEU A 49 23.85 -25.14 6.24
C LEU A 49 23.41 -26.59 6.04
N GLN A 50 23.02 -27.25 7.12
CA GLN A 50 22.63 -28.67 7.09
C GLN A 50 21.18 -28.87 6.64
N ASP A 51 20.35 -27.82 6.68
CA ASP A 51 18.94 -27.88 6.37
C ASP A 51 18.60 -27.15 5.06
N VAL A 52 17.83 -27.80 4.19
CA VAL A 52 17.35 -27.22 2.92
C VAL A 52 16.37 -26.07 3.17
N ASP A 53 15.62 -26.11 4.24
CA ASP A 53 14.70 -25.02 4.60
C ASP A 53 15.46 -23.77 5.03
N ALA A 54 16.63 -23.90 5.66
CA ALA A 54 17.52 -22.78 5.91
C ALA A 54 18.03 -22.12 4.60
N HIS A 55 18.28 -22.93 3.56
CA HIS A 55 18.65 -22.39 2.24
C HIS A 55 17.48 -21.59 1.62
N ARG A 56 16.25 -22.13 1.71
CA ARG A 56 15.04 -21.43 1.22
C ARG A 56 14.84 -20.11 1.94
N GLN A 57 14.98 -20.13 3.28
CA GLN A 57 14.79 -18.94 4.10
C GLN A 57 15.78 -17.83 3.73
N ILE A 58 17.07 -18.15 3.56
CA ILE A 58 18.09 -17.16 3.16
C ILE A 58 17.75 -16.52 1.81
N ILE A 59 17.32 -17.33 0.82
CA ILE A 59 16.95 -16.81 -0.50
C ILE A 59 15.69 -15.96 -0.39
N PHE A 60 14.70 -16.43 0.36
CA PHE A 60 13.45 -15.73 0.62
C PHE A 60 13.71 -14.34 1.25
N ASP A 61 14.49 -14.30 2.33
CA ASP A 61 14.80 -13.07 3.06
C ASP A 61 15.58 -12.08 2.18
N ALA A 62 16.53 -12.55 1.40
CA ALA A 62 17.28 -11.73 0.46
C ALA A 62 16.38 -11.12 -0.63
N ILE A 63 15.39 -11.87 -1.13
CA ILE A 63 14.40 -11.38 -2.08
C ILE A 63 13.49 -10.34 -1.44
N VAL A 64 12.98 -10.62 -0.24
CA VAL A 64 12.14 -9.70 0.53
C VAL A 64 12.87 -8.38 0.77
N GLN A 65 14.09 -8.45 1.29
CA GLN A 65 14.91 -7.28 1.57
C GLN A 65 15.18 -6.45 0.30
N TYR A 66 15.49 -7.11 -0.81
CA TYR A 66 15.69 -6.43 -2.09
C TYR A 66 14.41 -5.74 -2.59
N ARG A 67 13.26 -6.40 -2.48
CA ARG A 67 11.97 -5.81 -2.86
C ARG A 67 11.63 -4.60 -1.98
N HIS A 68 11.90 -4.68 -0.68
CA HIS A 68 11.79 -3.53 0.22
C HIS A 68 12.71 -2.37 -0.21
N MET A 69 13.98 -2.66 -0.51
CA MET A 69 14.92 -1.64 -0.96
C MET A 69 14.52 -1.00 -2.30
N LYS A 70 14.02 -1.77 -3.26
CA LYS A 70 13.54 -1.24 -4.55
C LYS A 70 12.33 -0.31 -4.42
N ASN A 71 11.51 -0.52 -3.41
CA ASN A 71 10.35 0.33 -3.12
C ASN A 71 10.71 1.57 -2.31
N LEU A 72 12.02 1.83 -2.08
CA LEU A 72 12.49 3.01 -1.37
C LEU A 72 12.21 4.29 -2.17
N GLY A 73 11.33 5.13 -1.63
CA GLY A 73 11.08 6.47 -2.15
C GLY A 73 10.29 6.53 -3.46
N VAL A 74 9.83 5.40 -3.97
CA VAL A 74 8.94 5.34 -5.13
C VAL A 74 7.54 5.01 -4.64
N VAL A 75 6.60 5.93 -4.87
CA VAL A 75 5.18 5.62 -4.73
C VAL A 75 4.80 4.69 -5.88
N ALA A 76 4.76 3.40 -5.62
CA ALA A 76 4.44 2.41 -6.63
C ALA A 76 2.99 2.60 -7.11
N VAL A 77 2.76 2.45 -8.41
CA VAL A 77 1.40 2.28 -8.92
C VAL A 77 0.86 0.96 -8.40
N PHE A 78 -0.38 0.96 -7.91
CA PHE A 78 -1.04 -0.24 -7.43
C PHE A 78 -1.19 -1.23 -8.60
N ASP A 79 -0.60 -2.39 -8.44
CA ASP A 79 -0.66 -3.47 -9.43
C ASP A 79 -1.07 -4.75 -8.69
N ARG A 80 -2.25 -5.25 -8.99
CA ARG A 80 -2.84 -6.43 -8.34
C ARG A 80 -1.91 -7.64 -8.36
N MET A 81 -1.10 -7.78 -9.42
CA MET A 81 -0.16 -8.90 -9.56
C MET A 81 1.10 -8.74 -8.70
N LYS A 82 1.40 -7.53 -8.26
CA LYS A 82 2.62 -7.20 -7.50
C LYS A 82 2.36 -6.75 -6.08
N PHE A 83 1.12 -6.32 -5.78
CA PHE A 83 0.75 -5.89 -4.43
C PHE A 83 0.54 -7.10 -3.53
N ASP A 84 1.26 -7.16 -2.45
CA ASP A 84 1.23 -8.23 -1.47
C ASP A 84 1.52 -7.73 -0.05
N LYS A 85 1.69 -8.66 0.91
CA LYS A 85 1.99 -8.32 2.30
C LYS A 85 3.29 -7.51 2.50
N TYR A 86 4.19 -7.48 1.51
CA TYR A 86 5.48 -6.75 1.57
C TYR A 86 5.43 -5.39 0.88
N ALA A 87 4.37 -5.07 0.15
CA ALA A 87 4.16 -3.73 -0.38
C ALA A 87 3.58 -2.82 0.72
N HIS A 88 4.27 -1.72 1.03
CA HIS A 88 3.88 -0.83 2.12
C HIS A 88 3.17 0.43 1.65
N PHE A 89 3.50 0.94 0.47
CA PHE A 89 2.92 2.15 -0.06
C PHE A 89 2.61 2.02 -1.55
N ALA A 90 1.38 2.34 -1.95
CA ALA A 90 0.95 2.36 -3.34
C ALA A 90 -0.05 3.48 -3.61
N ARG A 91 -0.19 3.87 -4.89
CA ARG A 91 -1.22 4.80 -5.37
C ARG A 91 -2.12 4.14 -6.40
N ILE A 92 -3.39 4.49 -6.39
CA ILE A 92 -4.35 4.18 -7.44
C ILE A 92 -4.70 5.50 -8.14
N GLY A 93 -4.52 5.56 -9.44
CA GLY A 93 -4.66 6.76 -10.26
C GLY A 93 -3.32 7.44 -10.58
N GLU A 94 -3.38 8.48 -11.41
CA GLU A 94 -2.23 9.23 -11.91
C GLU A 94 -2.18 10.67 -11.38
N GLY A 95 -3.22 11.11 -10.65
CA GLY A 95 -3.34 12.44 -10.08
C GLY A 95 -2.45 12.68 -8.86
N SER A 96 -2.76 13.72 -8.11
CA SER A 96 -2.02 14.09 -6.89
C SER A 96 -2.32 13.13 -5.73
N LEU A 97 -1.31 12.88 -4.90
CA LEU A 97 -1.42 12.12 -3.64
C LEU A 97 -2.00 12.95 -2.49
N GLY A 98 -2.04 14.27 -2.64
CA GLY A 98 -2.34 15.19 -1.55
C GLY A 98 -1.22 15.34 -0.51
N GLY A 99 -1.49 16.05 0.58
CA GLY A 99 -0.51 16.38 1.62
C GLY A 99 -0.07 15.16 2.44
N LYS A 100 -1.02 14.47 3.09
CA LYS A 100 -0.72 13.30 3.93
C LYS A 100 -0.08 12.15 3.15
N GLY A 101 -0.56 11.90 1.91
CA GLY A 101 0.03 10.87 1.05
C GLY A 101 1.49 11.15 0.74
N ARG A 102 1.83 12.40 0.39
CA ARG A 102 3.24 12.81 0.16
C ARG A 102 4.06 12.74 1.43
N GLY A 103 3.52 13.19 2.56
CA GLY A 103 4.21 13.15 3.86
C GLY A 103 4.55 11.72 4.28
N LEU A 104 3.61 10.78 4.17
CA LEU A 104 3.86 9.37 4.47
C LEU A 104 4.88 8.74 3.53
N ALA A 105 4.83 9.03 2.23
CA ALA A 105 5.82 8.54 1.27
C ALA A 105 7.23 9.07 1.59
N PHE A 106 7.34 10.32 2.00
CA PHE A 106 8.59 10.93 2.41
C PHE A 106 9.14 10.29 3.71
N LEU A 107 8.28 10.09 4.71
CA LEU A 107 8.65 9.43 5.97
C LEU A 107 9.09 7.98 5.73
N ASP A 108 8.39 7.23 4.89
CA ASP A 108 8.78 5.86 4.51
C ASP A 108 10.20 5.82 3.92
N ASN A 109 10.52 6.79 3.06
CA ASN A 109 11.86 6.93 2.48
C ASN A 109 12.92 7.24 3.56
N ILE A 110 12.64 8.17 4.48
CA ILE A 110 13.55 8.50 5.59
C ILE A 110 13.80 7.27 6.45
N ILE A 111 12.74 6.62 6.95
CA ILE A 111 12.86 5.46 7.84
C ILE A 111 13.71 4.36 7.20
N LYS A 112 13.52 4.10 5.92
CA LYS A 112 14.25 3.06 5.19
C LYS A 112 15.72 3.42 4.92
N ARG A 113 16.05 4.71 4.82
CA ARG A 113 17.45 5.17 4.64
C ARG A 113 18.22 5.25 5.95
N HIS A 114 17.55 5.21 7.07
CA HIS A 114 18.10 5.39 8.41
C HIS A 114 17.86 4.12 9.26
N PRO A 115 18.68 3.05 9.06
CA PRO A 115 18.53 1.80 9.81
C PRO A 115 18.64 1.98 11.33
N GLU A 116 19.22 3.08 11.80
CA GLU A 116 19.31 3.45 13.21
C GLU A 116 17.94 3.60 13.89
N PHE A 117 16.87 3.87 13.17
CA PHE A 117 15.51 3.88 13.72
C PHE A 117 15.02 2.51 14.19
N ASN A 118 15.65 1.43 13.75
CA ASN A 118 15.27 0.05 14.08
C ASN A 118 16.34 -0.66 14.93
N GLN A 119 17.13 0.10 15.72
CA GLN A 119 18.14 -0.47 16.63
C GLN A 119 17.55 -0.97 17.95
N TYR A 120 16.29 -0.68 18.23
CA TYR A 120 15.65 -1.02 19.50
C TYR A 120 15.06 -2.44 19.44
N GLU A 121 15.45 -3.30 20.40
CA GLU A 121 15.05 -4.70 20.44
C GLU A 121 13.52 -4.94 20.44
N ASN A 122 12.76 -4.00 21.02
CA ASN A 122 11.31 -4.16 21.23
C ASN A 122 10.47 -3.10 20.51
N ALA A 123 11.04 -2.35 19.57
CA ALA A 123 10.34 -1.32 18.83
C ALA A 123 10.74 -1.30 17.35
N THR A 124 9.75 -1.24 16.48
CA THR A 124 9.94 -1.08 15.03
C THR A 124 9.30 0.23 14.58
N VAL A 125 10.08 1.09 13.95
CA VAL A 125 9.59 2.34 13.35
C VAL A 125 9.21 2.07 11.90
N GLN A 126 7.93 2.19 11.58
CA GLN A 126 7.41 1.99 10.22
C GLN A 126 6.18 2.85 9.98
N ILE A 127 5.89 3.16 8.70
CA ILE A 127 4.58 3.68 8.34
C ILE A 127 3.56 2.53 8.24
N PRO A 128 2.27 2.80 8.48
CA PRO A 128 1.24 1.81 8.20
C PRO A 128 1.19 1.49 6.70
N LYS A 129 0.73 0.29 6.35
CA LYS A 129 0.47 -0.06 4.95
C LYS A 129 -0.59 0.89 4.39
N THR A 130 -0.25 1.59 3.31
CA THR A 130 -1.04 2.71 2.79
C THR A 130 -1.30 2.54 1.30
N VAL A 131 -2.55 2.76 0.89
CA VAL A 131 -2.94 2.96 -0.51
C VAL A 131 -3.60 4.33 -0.62
N VAL A 132 -3.13 5.15 -1.55
CA VAL A 132 -3.66 6.49 -1.81
C VAL A 132 -4.50 6.44 -3.08
N LEU A 133 -5.77 6.84 -2.98
CA LEU A 133 -6.59 7.17 -4.12
C LEU A 133 -6.22 8.58 -4.58
N CYS A 134 -5.68 8.71 -5.79
CA CYS A 134 -5.25 10.00 -6.34
C CYS A 134 -6.45 10.90 -6.71
N THR A 135 -6.18 12.16 -6.95
CA THR A 135 -7.24 13.17 -7.22
C THR A 135 -8.06 12.88 -8.47
N ASP A 136 -7.49 12.23 -9.47
CA ASP A 136 -8.21 11.80 -10.68
C ASP A 136 -9.32 10.78 -10.38
N ILE A 137 -9.12 9.90 -9.40
CA ILE A 137 -10.17 8.97 -8.93
C ILE A 137 -11.31 9.72 -8.24
N PHE A 138 -10.97 10.76 -7.45
CA PHE A 138 -11.97 11.63 -6.85
C PHE A 138 -12.75 12.38 -7.93
N ASP A 139 -12.06 12.97 -8.92
CA ASP A 139 -12.69 13.72 -10.01
C ASP A 139 -13.60 12.81 -10.85
N GLU A 140 -13.17 11.58 -11.16
CA GLU A 140 -13.98 10.58 -11.84
C GLU A 140 -15.27 10.26 -11.05
N PHE A 141 -15.15 10.05 -9.74
CA PHE A 141 -16.31 9.82 -8.86
C PHE A 141 -17.27 11.00 -8.87
N MET A 142 -16.77 12.22 -8.76
CA MET A 142 -17.59 13.44 -8.75
C MET A 142 -18.31 13.66 -10.08
N MET A 143 -17.62 13.47 -11.20
CA MET A 143 -18.17 13.72 -12.54
C MET A 143 -19.14 12.64 -12.97
N SER A 144 -18.82 11.36 -12.79
CA SER A 144 -19.68 10.25 -13.21
C SER A 144 -21.00 10.18 -12.46
N ASN A 145 -21.06 10.71 -11.24
CA ASN A 145 -22.27 10.79 -10.43
C ASN A 145 -22.92 12.17 -10.41
N ASN A 146 -22.41 13.14 -11.18
CA ASN A 146 -22.92 14.52 -11.23
C ASN A 146 -23.09 15.15 -9.81
N LEU A 147 -22.07 15.01 -8.96
CA LEU A 147 -22.16 15.42 -7.56
C LEU A 147 -21.83 16.89 -7.32
N TYR A 148 -21.14 17.60 -8.24
CA TYR A 148 -20.76 19.00 -8.04
C TYR A 148 -21.94 19.95 -7.76
N PRO A 149 -23.12 19.82 -8.41
CA PRO A 149 -24.23 20.71 -8.12
C PRO A 149 -24.70 20.65 -6.67
N ILE A 150 -24.83 19.46 -6.08
CA ILE A 150 -25.21 19.31 -4.67
C ILE A 150 -24.06 19.65 -3.72
N ALA A 151 -22.84 19.25 -4.07
CA ALA A 151 -21.64 19.48 -3.27
C ALA A 151 -21.35 20.98 -3.07
N LEU A 152 -21.59 21.80 -4.09
CA LEU A 152 -21.35 23.24 -4.06
C LEU A 152 -22.59 24.07 -3.67
N SER A 153 -23.73 23.44 -3.39
CA SER A 153 -24.95 24.11 -2.95
C SER A 153 -24.89 24.48 -1.46
N ASP A 154 -25.92 25.16 -1.00
CA ASP A 154 -26.19 25.47 0.42
C ASP A 154 -26.94 24.33 1.15
N ALA A 155 -26.95 23.12 0.59
CA ALA A 155 -27.56 21.94 1.21
C ALA A 155 -26.90 21.61 2.57
N SER A 156 -27.66 20.96 3.45
CA SER A 156 -27.13 20.51 4.73
C SER A 156 -26.08 19.40 4.55
N ASP A 157 -25.20 19.26 5.55
CA ASP A 157 -24.16 18.20 5.54
C ASP A 157 -24.79 16.81 5.41
N GLU A 158 -25.98 16.57 6.02
CA GLU A 158 -26.71 15.32 5.92
C GLU A 158 -27.24 15.07 4.50
N GLU A 159 -27.71 16.10 3.80
CA GLU A 159 -28.16 15.97 2.41
C GLU A 159 -27.00 15.69 1.48
N ILE A 160 -25.88 16.40 1.64
CA ILE A 160 -24.66 16.16 0.88
C ILE A 160 -24.20 14.71 1.10
N LEU A 161 -24.08 14.29 2.36
CA LEU A 161 -23.67 12.91 2.70
C LEU A 161 -24.60 11.87 2.06
N LYS A 162 -25.91 12.08 2.12
CA LYS A 162 -26.90 11.17 1.53
C LYS A 162 -26.68 10.98 0.03
N HIS A 163 -26.45 12.06 -0.71
CA HIS A 163 -26.17 12.00 -2.15
C HIS A 163 -24.87 11.24 -2.45
N PHE A 164 -23.81 11.50 -1.68
CA PHE A 164 -22.53 10.80 -1.85
C PHE A 164 -22.64 9.32 -1.53
N LEU A 165 -23.38 8.93 -0.49
CA LEU A 165 -23.57 7.51 -0.14
C LEU A 165 -24.33 6.72 -1.21
N HIS A 166 -25.26 7.36 -1.94
CA HIS A 166 -25.99 6.75 -3.05
C HIS A 166 -25.19 6.68 -4.35
N ALA A 167 -24.16 7.50 -4.49
CA ALA A 167 -23.27 7.52 -5.66
C ALA A 167 -22.47 6.23 -5.78
N GLN A 168 -22.00 5.93 -6.98
CA GLN A 168 -21.22 4.71 -7.27
C GLN A 168 -19.73 5.04 -7.41
N LEU A 169 -18.87 4.29 -6.68
CA LEU A 169 -17.44 4.34 -6.91
C LEU A 169 -17.09 3.68 -8.25
N PRO A 170 -15.97 4.09 -8.90
CA PRO A 170 -15.50 3.43 -10.12
C PRO A 170 -15.33 1.92 -9.91
N ASP A 171 -15.89 1.12 -10.85
CA ASP A 171 -15.85 -0.36 -10.77
C ASP A 171 -14.42 -0.91 -10.78
N SER A 172 -13.48 -0.18 -11.35
CA SER A 172 -12.06 -0.52 -11.37
C SER A 172 -11.46 -0.69 -9.98
N LEU A 173 -11.98 0.06 -8.98
CA LEU A 173 -11.50 0.01 -7.59
C LEU A 173 -11.89 -1.26 -6.85
N ILE A 174 -12.99 -1.92 -7.23
CA ILE A 174 -13.51 -3.08 -6.49
C ILE A 174 -12.48 -4.20 -6.43
N ALA A 175 -11.88 -4.55 -7.55
CA ALA A 175 -10.87 -5.60 -7.62
C ALA A 175 -9.55 -5.20 -6.91
N ASP A 176 -9.22 -3.91 -6.91
CA ASP A 176 -8.05 -3.37 -6.20
C ASP A 176 -8.26 -3.47 -4.68
N PHE A 177 -9.46 -3.16 -4.18
CA PHE A 177 -9.81 -3.30 -2.77
C PHE A 177 -9.77 -4.75 -2.30
N PHE A 178 -10.26 -5.70 -3.08
CA PHE A 178 -10.12 -7.12 -2.74
C PHE A 178 -8.65 -7.54 -2.62
N THR A 179 -7.80 -7.12 -3.55
CA THR A 179 -6.36 -7.39 -3.47
C THR A 179 -5.73 -6.73 -2.24
N PHE A 180 -6.15 -5.52 -1.90
CA PHE A 180 -5.69 -4.82 -0.69
C PHE A 180 -6.10 -5.56 0.60
N PHE A 181 -7.33 -6.09 0.67
CA PHE A 181 -7.81 -6.87 1.83
C PHE A 181 -7.01 -8.17 2.00
N GLU A 182 -6.62 -8.83 0.91
CA GLU A 182 -5.78 -10.03 0.98
C GLU A 182 -4.39 -9.75 1.55
N ALA A 183 -3.85 -8.58 1.22
CA ALA A 183 -2.54 -8.15 1.69
C ALA A 183 -2.57 -7.51 3.09
N THR A 184 -3.76 -7.14 3.63
CA THR A 184 -3.91 -6.36 4.85
C THR A 184 -4.95 -6.99 5.76
N LYS A 185 -4.48 -7.71 6.80
CA LYS A 185 -5.34 -8.36 7.80
C LYS A 185 -5.34 -7.54 9.11
N SER A 186 -5.75 -6.29 9.02
CA SER A 186 -5.79 -5.36 10.15
C SER A 186 -6.88 -4.31 9.94
N PRO A 187 -7.32 -3.60 10.98
CA PRO A 187 -8.21 -2.45 10.83
C PRO A 187 -7.66 -1.43 9.85
N ILE A 188 -8.55 -0.77 9.09
CA ILE A 188 -8.19 0.20 8.05
C ILE A 188 -8.71 1.59 8.45
N ALA A 189 -7.83 2.59 8.45
CA ALA A 189 -8.18 3.98 8.61
C ALA A 189 -8.37 4.65 7.24
N ILE A 190 -9.50 5.29 7.01
CA ILE A 190 -9.83 6.05 5.82
C ILE A 190 -9.79 7.53 6.18
N ARG A 191 -8.92 8.28 5.50
CA ARG A 191 -8.65 9.68 5.82
C ARG A 191 -8.51 10.52 4.56
N SER A 192 -8.86 11.78 4.65
CA SER A 192 -8.52 12.79 3.65
C SER A 192 -7.00 12.95 3.51
N SER A 193 -6.55 13.24 2.29
CA SER A 193 -5.18 13.65 1.99
C SER A 193 -5.16 15.05 1.34
N SER A 194 -6.12 15.91 1.68
CA SER A 194 -6.18 17.28 1.15
C SER A 194 -4.92 18.08 1.50
N LEU A 195 -4.47 18.91 0.56
CA LEU A 195 -3.37 19.85 0.80
C LEU A 195 -3.75 20.95 1.79
N LEU A 196 -5.04 21.28 1.88
CA LEU A 196 -5.55 22.33 2.77
C LEU A 196 -5.45 21.91 4.24
N GLU A 197 -5.49 20.62 4.55
CA GLU A 197 -5.45 20.12 5.93
C GLU A 197 -4.14 20.46 6.65
N ASP A 198 -3.03 20.56 5.90
CA ASP A 198 -1.69 20.88 6.41
C ASP A 198 -1.24 22.29 6.03
N ALA A 199 -2.17 23.20 5.67
CA ALA A 199 -1.84 24.56 5.27
C ALA A 199 -1.29 25.37 6.46
N HIS A 200 -0.15 26.05 6.25
CA HIS A 200 0.53 26.81 7.30
C HIS A 200 -0.26 28.02 7.82
N TYR A 201 -1.16 28.60 7.02
CA TYR A 201 -1.86 29.85 7.36
C TYR A 201 -3.24 29.63 7.96
N GLN A 202 -3.93 28.56 7.57
CA GLN A 202 -5.22 28.14 8.12
C GLN A 202 -5.27 26.60 8.12
N PRO A 203 -4.86 25.96 9.21
CA PRO A 203 -4.87 24.50 9.28
C PRO A 203 -6.33 24.01 9.39
N PHE A 204 -6.74 23.17 8.45
CA PHE A 204 -8.03 22.48 8.46
C PHE A 204 -7.96 21.14 9.25
N ALA A 205 -7.16 21.11 10.29
CA ALA A 205 -6.99 19.91 11.10
C ALA A 205 -8.29 19.52 11.79
N GLY A 206 -8.75 18.28 11.58
CA GLY A 206 -9.95 17.74 12.22
C GLY A 206 -11.28 18.10 11.56
N ILE A 207 -11.28 18.89 10.47
CA ILE A 207 -12.50 19.27 9.75
C ILE A 207 -13.01 18.13 8.87
N TYR A 208 -12.07 17.41 8.21
CA TYR A 208 -12.45 16.29 7.37
C TYR A 208 -12.71 15.01 8.18
N SER A 209 -13.72 14.26 7.77
CA SER A 209 -14.08 13.00 8.43
C SER A 209 -12.97 11.96 8.36
N THR A 210 -12.84 11.19 9.44
CA THR A 210 -11.97 10.02 9.51
C THR A 210 -12.81 8.81 9.91
N TYR A 211 -12.67 7.72 9.19
CA TYR A 211 -13.38 6.47 9.49
C TYR A 211 -12.38 5.37 9.80
N MET A 212 -12.75 4.51 10.74
CA MET A 212 -12.02 3.29 11.07
C MET A 212 -12.93 2.11 10.78
N ILE A 213 -12.49 1.18 9.95
CA ILE A 213 -13.20 -0.07 9.71
C ILE A 213 -12.43 -1.23 10.33
N PRO A 214 -13.11 -2.13 11.07
CA PRO A 214 -12.47 -3.33 11.63
C PRO A 214 -12.08 -4.29 10.52
N TYR A 215 -11.14 -5.17 10.80
CA TYR A 215 -10.92 -6.33 9.95
C TYR A 215 -12.06 -7.34 10.14
N LEU A 216 -12.65 -7.79 9.06
CA LEU A 216 -13.68 -8.82 9.02
C LEU A 216 -13.24 -9.92 8.04
N GLU A 217 -13.66 -11.15 8.30
CA GLU A 217 -13.44 -12.26 7.36
C GLU A 217 -14.30 -12.13 6.10
N ASP A 218 -15.50 -11.55 6.22
CA ASP A 218 -16.37 -11.25 5.08
C ASP A 218 -15.86 -10.03 4.31
N LYS A 219 -15.20 -10.32 3.20
CA LYS A 219 -14.64 -9.29 2.30
C LYS A 219 -15.71 -8.41 1.65
N TYR A 220 -16.92 -8.92 1.43
CA TYR A 220 -18.00 -8.11 0.86
C TYR A 220 -18.52 -7.09 1.86
N GLN A 221 -18.66 -7.48 3.11
CA GLN A 221 -19.00 -6.55 4.18
C GLN A 221 -17.91 -5.50 4.37
N MET A 222 -16.63 -5.90 4.34
CA MET A 222 -15.51 -4.95 4.36
C MET A 222 -15.57 -3.98 3.17
N LEU A 223 -15.89 -4.47 1.96
CA LEU A 223 -16.01 -3.64 0.77
C LEU A 223 -17.11 -2.59 0.92
N GLN A 224 -18.27 -2.99 1.44
CA GLN A 224 -19.38 -2.05 1.70
C GLN A 224 -18.98 -0.98 2.71
N MET A 225 -18.34 -1.37 3.82
CA MET A 225 -17.87 -0.41 4.83
C MET A 225 -16.80 0.53 4.26
N LEU A 226 -15.84 0.00 3.48
CA LEU A 226 -14.80 0.81 2.84
C LEU A 226 -15.40 1.80 1.84
N ALA A 227 -16.33 1.36 0.99
CA ALA A 227 -16.99 2.22 0.03
C ALA A 227 -17.78 3.34 0.73
N CYS A 228 -18.54 3.04 1.78
CA CYS A 228 -19.24 4.04 2.58
C CYS A 228 -18.29 5.04 3.24
N ALA A 229 -17.17 4.54 3.79
CA ALA A 229 -16.17 5.38 4.44
C ALA A 229 -15.47 6.33 3.44
N ILE A 230 -15.08 5.84 2.26
CA ILE A 230 -14.49 6.67 1.20
C ILE A 230 -15.46 7.78 0.78
N LYS A 231 -16.72 7.42 0.50
CA LYS A 231 -17.77 8.38 0.12
C LYS A 231 -18.03 9.41 1.24
N GLY A 232 -18.01 8.99 2.50
CA GLY A 232 -18.14 9.87 3.65
C GLY A 232 -16.98 10.84 3.79
N VAL A 233 -15.73 10.39 3.55
CA VAL A 233 -14.57 11.29 3.51
C VAL A 233 -14.70 12.27 2.35
N TYR A 234 -15.10 11.83 1.16
CA TYR A 234 -15.31 12.70 0.00
C TYR A 234 -16.40 13.75 0.26
N ALA A 235 -17.53 13.35 0.88
CA ALA A 235 -18.60 14.26 1.24
C ALA A 235 -18.13 15.34 2.22
N SER A 236 -17.29 14.96 3.20
CA SER A 236 -16.85 15.88 4.26
C SER A 236 -16.02 17.06 3.74
N VAL A 237 -15.45 16.95 2.54
CA VAL A 237 -14.76 18.07 1.87
C VAL A 237 -15.71 19.22 1.54
N PHE A 238 -17.00 18.96 1.43
CA PHE A 238 -18.03 19.90 1.05
C PHE A 238 -18.97 20.27 2.20
N TYR A 239 -18.68 19.84 3.42
CA TYR A 239 -19.45 20.24 4.59
C TYR A 239 -19.26 21.72 4.91
N ARG A 240 -20.18 22.27 5.66
CA ARG A 240 -20.22 23.69 6.01
C ARG A 240 -18.89 24.19 6.56
N ASP A 241 -18.32 23.46 7.52
CA ASP A 241 -17.05 23.84 8.15
C ASP A 241 -15.85 23.74 7.19
N SER A 242 -15.96 22.90 6.16
CA SER A 242 -14.94 22.77 5.12
C SER A 242 -15.02 23.87 4.05
N LYS A 243 -16.17 24.51 3.90
CA LYS A 243 -16.43 25.59 2.94
C LYS A 243 -16.16 26.99 3.54
N ALA A 244 -16.07 27.09 4.87
CA ALA A 244 -15.85 28.35 5.58
C ALA A 244 -14.39 28.80 5.51
#